data_b5b8ca52a8b21e70acc72b7c52b8bc18
#
_entry.id   b5b8ca52a8b21e70acc72b7c52b8bc18
#
_cell.length_a   1.000
_cell.length_b   1.000
_cell.length_c   1.000
_cell.angle_alpha   90.00
_cell.angle_beta   90.00
_cell.angle_gamma   90.00
#
_symmetry.space_group_name_H-M   'P 1'
#
loop_
_entity.id
_entity.type
_entity.pdbx_description
1 polymer ?
#
loop_
_entity_poly.entity_id
_entity_poly.type
_entity_poly.pdbx_seq_one_letter_code
_entity_poly.pdbx_strand_id
1 'polypeptide(L)'
;MIKYFVIFFVLLSNANGSDLLNITFLGTGTPRPNLDKLGPSILIKANQEELLIDVGRGTTLRLNQIGNNYSKINNIYLSHMHYDHIIGLADFWLTSNLWQKKTDTNIYGPKGVKKFCDGLMNSYQLDLKYRYEGNNYSKLKCINFSEISINNNKILVTPFTNDHGHVDNSYGFKILFNDKSIVYSGDTTLSKNVVNNAKGTDILIHEIIATSKKVLDNNKKLRKVFKSHTNINQIIKVLNTCKPKLTILNHALLFGVNEEYVLREIKKSYSGNVIFSKDLMSIDLGEEHNIFNIGK
;
A
#
# COMPACT_ATOMS: atom_id res chain seq x y z
N MET A 1 52.31 -10.36 40.86
CA MET A 1 51.15 -9.64 40.32
C MET A 1 50.83 -10.21 38.94
N ILE A 2 49.83 -11.08 38.88
CA ILE A 2 49.39 -11.74 37.63
C ILE A 2 48.25 -10.91 37.08
N LYS A 3 48.48 -10.29 35.88
CA LYS A 3 47.44 -9.54 35.17
C LYS A 3 46.58 -10.53 34.36
N TYR A 4 45.33 -10.69 34.75
CA TYR A 4 44.35 -11.40 33.95
C TYR A 4 43.89 -10.52 32.77
N PHE A 5 44.21 -10.96 31.54
CA PHE A 5 43.66 -10.38 30.33
C PHE A 5 42.29 -11.04 30.07
N VAL A 6 41.21 -10.28 30.28
CA VAL A 6 39.85 -10.72 29.88
C VAL A 6 39.70 -10.42 28.42
N ILE A 7 39.76 -11.46 27.58
CA ILE A 7 39.43 -11.34 26.16
C ILE A 7 37.90 -11.36 26.06
N PHE A 8 37.31 -10.18 25.75
CA PHE A 8 35.92 -10.09 25.38
C PHE A 8 35.75 -10.63 23.93
N PHE A 9 35.28 -11.86 23.79
CA PHE A 9 34.79 -12.35 22.52
C PHE A 9 33.46 -11.65 22.21
N VAL A 10 33.53 -10.60 21.38
CA VAL A 10 32.32 -10.07 20.71
C VAL A 10 31.93 -11.10 19.66
N LEU A 11 30.95 -11.93 19.97
CA LEU A 11 30.22 -12.72 18.97
C LEU A 11 29.50 -11.73 18.05
N LEU A 12 30.17 -11.33 16.97
CA LEU A 12 29.51 -10.76 15.81
C LEU A 12 28.60 -11.89 15.26
N SER A 13 27.37 -11.92 15.72
CA SER A 13 26.33 -12.62 14.99
C SER A 13 26.29 -11.97 13.60
N ASN A 14 26.80 -12.68 12.60
CA ASN A 14 26.46 -12.43 11.22
C ASN A 14 24.94 -12.59 11.13
N ALA A 15 24.19 -11.52 11.34
CA ALA A 15 22.84 -11.40 10.87
C ALA A 15 22.97 -11.45 9.35
N ASN A 16 22.92 -12.65 8.78
CA ASN A 16 22.55 -12.84 7.39
C ASN A 16 21.36 -11.95 7.17
N GLY A 17 21.43 -11.05 6.18
CA GLY A 17 20.38 -10.06 5.91
C GLY A 17 19.04 -10.76 5.99
N SER A 18 18.30 -10.50 7.05
CA SER A 18 17.13 -11.28 7.45
C SER A 18 16.16 -11.26 6.29
N ASP A 19 15.60 -12.43 5.99
CA ASP A 19 14.44 -12.62 5.10
C ASP A 19 13.20 -11.90 5.65
N LEU A 20 13.34 -10.61 5.98
CA LEU A 20 12.28 -9.79 6.55
C LEU A 20 11.43 -9.19 5.45
N LEU A 21 10.13 -9.31 5.63
CA LEU A 21 9.15 -8.58 4.84
C LEU A 21 8.84 -7.27 5.55
N ASN A 22 9.18 -6.15 4.92
CA ASN A 22 8.90 -4.81 5.45
C ASN A 22 7.75 -4.15 4.68
N ILE A 23 6.86 -3.48 5.40
CA ILE A 23 5.78 -2.66 4.87
C ILE A 23 5.99 -1.23 5.35
N THR A 24 6.07 -0.26 4.45
CA THR A 24 6.10 1.16 4.79
C THR A 24 4.92 1.88 4.16
N PHE A 25 4.10 2.54 4.98
CA PHE A 25 2.98 3.37 4.52
C PHE A 25 3.52 4.73 4.08
N LEU A 26 3.66 4.95 2.78
CA LEU A 26 4.10 6.23 2.22
C LEU A 26 2.99 7.27 2.26
N GLY A 27 1.75 6.85 2.13
CA GLY A 27 0.58 7.69 2.23
C GLY A 27 -0.64 6.91 2.67
N THR A 28 -1.40 7.47 3.60
CA THR A 28 -2.54 6.83 4.26
C THR A 28 -3.83 7.62 4.10
N GLY A 29 -3.77 8.70 3.32
CA GLY A 29 -4.87 9.62 3.09
C GLY A 29 -5.92 9.12 2.12
N THR A 30 -6.79 10.04 1.75
CA THR A 30 -7.98 9.82 0.92
C THR A 30 -7.97 10.85 -0.23
N PRO A 31 -8.99 10.94 -1.10
CA PRO A 31 -9.06 11.99 -2.11
C PRO A 31 -8.92 13.41 -1.55
N ARG A 32 -9.24 13.61 -0.26
CA ARG A 32 -9.11 14.93 0.39
C ARG A 32 -7.64 15.26 0.66
N PRO A 33 -7.13 16.41 0.18
CA PRO A 33 -5.75 16.79 0.45
C PRO A 33 -5.52 16.99 1.95
N ASN A 34 -4.46 16.37 2.47
CA ASN A 34 -3.98 16.52 3.83
C ASN A 34 -2.45 16.38 3.82
N LEU A 35 -1.74 17.29 4.47
CA LEU A 35 -0.27 17.26 4.54
C LEU A 35 0.25 16.13 5.45
N ASP A 36 -0.51 15.77 6.47
CA ASP A 36 -0.15 14.71 7.42
C ASP A 36 -0.48 13.31 6.89
N LYS A 37 -1.40 13.21 5.90
CA LYS A 37 -1.85 11.97 5.28
C LYS A 37 -1.87 12.14 3.76
N LEU A 38 -0.77 11.82 3.09
CA LEU A 38 -0.66 11.88 1.64
C LEU A 38 -1.49 10.78 0.97
N GLY A 39 -1.64 10.84 -0.34
CA GLY A 39 -2.46 9.88 -1.09
C GLY A 39 -2.01 8.43 -0.91
N PRO A 40 -2.91 7.45 -1.06
CA PRO A 40 -2.64 6.04 -0.77
C PRO A 40 -1.42 5.52 -1.51
N SER A 41 -0.44 5.01 -0.76
CA SER A 41 0.72 4.33 -1.32
C SER A 41 1.43 3.52 -0.26
N ILE A 42 1.79 2.28 -0.58
CA ILE A 42 2.49 1.36 0.33
C ILE A 42 3.72 0.82 -0.38
N LEU A 43 4.88 0.97 0.26
CA LEU A 43 6.12 0.34 -0.16
C LEU A 43 6.28 -1.00 0.55
N ILE A 44 6.52 -2.05 -0.23
CA ILE A 44 6.81 -3.39 0.28
C ILE A 44 8.21 -3.75 -0.13
N LYS A 45 8.99 -4.21 0.84
CA LYS A 45 10.38 -4.63 0.65
C LYS A 45 10.61 -6.02 1.19
N ALA A 46 11.30 -6.86 0.43
CA ALA A 46 11.82 -8.12 0.90
C ALA A 46 13.14 -8.43 0.19
N ASN A 47 14.20 -8.65 0.95
CA ASN A 47 15.54 -8.79 0.41
C ASN A 47 15.93 -7.55 -0.43
N GLN A 48 16.19 -7.78 -1.73
CA GLN A 48 16.53 -6.71 -2.69
C GLN A 48 15.34 -6.29 -3.57
N GLU A 49 14.16 -6.90 -3.36
CA GLU A 49 12.96 -6.57 -4.11
C GLU A 49 12.18 -5.47 -3.40
N GLU A 50 11.74 -4.49 -4.19
CA GLU A 50 10.90 -3.39 -3.74
C GLU A 50 9.74 -3.22 -4.73
N LEU A 51 8.53 -3.07 -4.21
CA LEU A 51 7.34 -2.80 -5.01
C LEU A 51 6.43 -1.77 -4.32
N LEU A 52 5.59 -1.12 -5.11
CA LEU A 52 4.55 -0.22 -4.62
C LEU A 52 3.16 -0.84 -4.83
N ILE A 53 2.31 -0.63 -3.84
CA ILE A 53 0.86 -0.79 -3.96
C ILE A 53 0.27 0.62 -3.97
N ASP A 54 -0.38 0.99 -5.06
CA ASP A 54 -0.87 2.31 -5.38
C ASP A 54 0.21 3.40 -5.38
N VAL A 55 -0.04 4.48 -6.12
CA VAL A 55 0.87 5.63 -6.23
C VAL A 55 0.05 6.91 -6.14
N GLY A 56 -0.37 7.23 -4.93
CA GLY A 56 -1.15 8.43 -4.64
C GLY A 56 -0.31 9.70 -4.63
N ARG A 57 -0.97 10.80 -4.31
CA ARG A 57 -0.33 12.13 -4.21
C ARG A 57 0.80 12.11 -3.19
N GLY A 58 1.99 12.54 -3.61
CA GLY A 58 3.15 12.71 -2.74
C GLY A 58 3.96 11.44 -2.46
N THR A 59 3.68 10.33 -3.15
CA THR A 59 4.46 9.08 -3.05
C THR A 59 5.95 9.35 -3.24
N THR A 60 6.34 10.10 -4.28
CA THR A 60 7.74 10.43 -4.57
C THR A 60 8.39 11.23 -3.44
N LEU A 61 7.67 12.18 -2.86
CA LEU A 61 8.15 12.98 -1.73
C LEU A 61 8.42 12.08 -0.51
N ARG A 62 7.54 11.14 -0.20
CA ARG A 62 7.72 10.20 0.93
C ARG A 62 8.85 9.22 0.68
N LEU A 63 9.01 8.71 -0.55
CA LEU A 63 10.16 7.89 -0.93
C LEU A 63 11.48 8.66 -0.74
N ASN A 64 11.52 9.94 -1.15
CA ASN A 64 12.68 10.79 -0.94
C ASN A 64 12.96 11.00 0.56
N GLN A 65 11.90 11.26 1.35
CA GLN A 65 12.02 11.49 2.79
C GLN A 65 12.63 10.31 3.54
N ILE A 66 12.36 9.08 3.12
CA ILE A 66 12.95 7.87 3.71
C ILE A 66 14.26 7.44 3.04
N GLY A 67 14.82 8.27 2.16
CA GLY A 67 16.08 7.97 1.45
C GLY A 67 16.00 6.77 0.51
N ASN A 68 14.81 6.46 -0.03
CA ASN A 68 14.63 5.32 -0.92
C ASN A 68 15.28 5.58 -2.29
N ASN A 69 15.87 4.54 -2.86
CA ASN A 69 16.40 4.58 -4.23
C ASN A 69 15.29 4.20 -5.23
N TYR A 70 14.77 5.18 -5.97
CA TYR A 70 13.71 4.99 -6.96
C TYR A 70 14.03 3.92 -8.02
N SER A 71 15.32 3.72 -8.34
CA SER A 71 15.75 2.76 -9.36
C SER A 71 15.45 1.30 -8.98
N LYS A 72 15.29 1.00 -7.69
CA LYS A 72 14.99 -0.35 -7.18
C LYS A 72 13.52 -0.75 -7.34
N ILE A 73 12.62 0.23 -7.47
CA ILE A 73 11.18 -0.03 -7.59
C ILE A 73 10.86 -0.29 -9.06
N ASN A 74 10.76 -1.56 -9.43
CA ASN A 74 10.47 -2.00 -10.79
C ASN A 74 9.02 -2.44 -11.00
N ASN A 75 8.26 -2.69 -9.94
CA ASN A 75 6.90 -3.19 -10.00
C ASN A 75 5.97 -2.32 -9.17
N ILE A 76 4.87 -1.91 -9.78
CA ILE A 76 3.80 -1.13 -9.15
C ILE A 76 2.47 -1.82 -9.43
N TYR A 77 1.66 -2.01 -8.39
CA TYR A 77 0.35 -2.64 -8.47
C TYR A 77 -0.72 -1.61 -8.12
N LEU A 78 -1.59 -1.29 -9.08
CA LEU A 78 -2.67 -0.32 -8.91
C LEU A 78 -3.97 -1.04 -8.58
N SER A 79 -4.56 -0.73 -7.42
CA SER A 79 -5.79 -1.38 -6.97
C SER A 79 -6.99 -1.04 -7.86
N HIS A 80 -7.15 0.21 -8.24
CA HIS A 80 -8.19 0.71 -9.14
C HIS A 80 -7.79 2.06 -9.74
N MET A 81 -8.64 2.62 -10.62
CA MET A 81 -8.29 3.81 -11.42
C MET A 81 -8.82 5.13 -10.83
N HIS A 82 -9.19 5.21 -9.55
CA HIS A 82 -9.45 6.51 -8.93
C HIS A 82 -8.16 7.32 -8.85
N TYR A 83 -8.30 8.64 -9.09
CA TYR A 83 -7.15 9.51 -9.26
C TYR A 83 -6.23 9.57 -8.05
N ASP A 84 -6.75 9.46 -6.85
CA ASP A 84 -5.97 9.52 -5.61
C ASP A 84 -5.05 8.30 -5.41
N HIS A 85 -5.31 7.18 -6.09
CA HIS A 85 -4.46 5.99 -6.09
C HIS A 85 -3.41 5.99 -7.21
N ILE A 86 -3.51 6.87 -8.21
CA ILE A 86 -2.67 6.82 -9.41
C ILE A 86 -1.99 8.14 -9.77
N ILE A 87 -2.41 9.28 -9.16
CA ILE A 87 -1.97 10.62 -9.58
C ILE A 87 -0.47 10.86 -9.41
N GLY A 88 0.18 10.15 -8.49
CA GLY A 88 1.62 10.24 -8.25
C GLY A 88 2.49 9.50 -9.27
N LEU A 89 1.88 8.70 -10.18
CA LEU A 89 2.65 7.85 -11.09
C LEU A 89 3.53 8.66 -12.05
N ALA A 90 3.03 9.77 -12.57
CA ALA A 90 3.81 10.63 -13.45
C ALA A 90 5.04 11.19 -12.75
N ASP A 91 4.83 11.74 -11.53
CA ASP A 91 5.91 12.28 -10.70
C ASP A 91 6.95 11.21 -10.35
N PHE A 92 6.51 10.02 -9.90
CA PHE A 92 7.40 8.89 -9.63
C PHE A 92 8.22 8.49 -10.86
N TRP A 93 7.57 8.31 -12.02
CA TRP A 93 8.22 7.87 -13.24
C TRP A 93 9.26 8.86 -13.75
N LEU A 94 8.89 10.14 -13.85
CA LEU A 94 9.79 11.20 -14.34
C LEU A 94 10.95 11.43 -13.37
N THR A 95 10.68 11.43 -12.06
CA THR A 95 11.72 11.55 -11.04
C THR A 95 12.66 10.35 -11.08
N SER A 96 12.15 9.13 -11.22
CA SER A 96 12.99 7.93 -11.33
C SER A 96 13.94 8.00 -12.51
N ASN A 97 13.49 8.53 -13.65
CA ASN A 97 14.32 8.77 -14.82
C ASN A 97 15.39 9.86 -14.56
N LEU A 98 15.03 10.93 -13.86
CA LEU A 98 15.99 11.97 -13.48
C LEU A 98 17.11 11.39 -12.58
N TRP A 99 16.80 10.40 -11.74
CA TRP A 99 17.75 9.63 -10.95
C TRP A 99 18.32 8.41 -11.68
N GLN A 100 18.34 8.47 -13.02
CA GLN A 100 19.03 7.52 -13.91
C GLN A 100 18.55 6.06 -13.80
N LYS A 101 17.24 5.86 -13.59
CA LYS A 101 16.66 4.52 -13.66
C LYS A 101 16.92 3.89 -15.03
N LYS A 102 17.49 2.68 -15.06
CA LYS A 102 17.88 1.98 -16.29
C LYS A 102 16.85 0.96 -16.78
N THR A 103 16.02 0.48 -15.88
CA THR A 103 15.02 -0.56 -16.16
C THR A 103 13.64 0.06 -16.31
N ASP A 104 12.84 -0.48 -17.21
CA ASP A 104 11.43 -0.09 -17.33
C ASP A 104 10.67 -0.39 -16.04
N THR A 105 9.60 0.34 -15.80
CA THR A 105 8.72 0.13 -14.64
C THR A 105 7.46 -0.60 -15.09
N ASN A 106 7.22 -1.78 -14.53
CA ASN A 106 6.01 -2.56 -14.77
C ASN A 106 4.88 -2.00 -13.91
N ILE A 107 3.79 -1.63 -14.55
CA ILE A 107 2.57 -1.14 -13.90
C ILE A 107 1.50 -2.19 -14.11
N TYR A 108 1.22 -2.95 -13.07
CA TYR A 108 0.14 -3.91 -13.06
C TYR A 108 -1.14 -3.23 -12.58
N GLY A 109 -2.23 -3.36 -13.32
CA GLY A 109 -3.45 -2.67 -12.96
C GLY A 109 -4.72 -3.24 -13.59
N PRO A 110 -5.87 -2.67 -13.26
CA PRO A 110 -7.15 -3.07 -13.81
C PRO A 110 -7.27 -2.68 -15.29
N LYS A 111 -8.37 -3.10 -15.91
CA LYS A 111 -8.73 -2.66 -17.27
C LYS A 111 -8.69 -1.13 -17.35
N GLY A 112 -7.97 -0.61 -18.35
CA GLY A 112 -7.74 0.83 -18.55
C GLY A 112 -6.33 1.29 -18.19
N VAL A 113 -5.55 0.51 -17.45
CA VAL A 113 -4.16 0.87 -17.07
C VAL A 113 -3.28 1.16 -18.31
N LYS A 114 -3.40 0.38 -19.38
CA LYS A 114 -2.64 0.61 -20.61
C LYS A 114 -2.93 1.98 -21.22
N LYS A 115 -4.22 2.31 -21.38
CA LYS A 115 -4.64 3.62 -21.92
C LYS A 115 -4.16 4.78 -21.04
N PHE A 116 -4.18 4.59 -19.72
CA PHE A 116 -3.67 5.57 -18.77
C PHE A 116 -2.17 5.81 -18.94
N CYS A 117 -1.38 4.76 -19.04
CA CYS A 117 0.07 4.86 -19.25
C CYS A 117 0.43 5.50 -20.59
N ASP A 118 -0.27 5.11 -21.68
CA ASP A 118 -0.08 5.74 -22.99
C ASP A 118 -0.40 7.23 -22.93
N GLY A 119 -1.46 7.61 -22.21
CA GLY A 119 -1.82 9.01 -21.96
C GLY A 119 -0.73 9.76 -21.21
N LEU A 120 -0.16 9.18 -20.16
CA LEU A 120 0.95 9.79 -19.41
C LEU A 120 2.19 9.97 -20.29
N MET A 121 2.63 8.91 -20.97
CA MET A 121 3.81 8.98 -21.84
C MET A 121 3.63 10.02 -22.94
N ASN A 122 2.44 10.10 -23.55
CA ASN A 122 2.14 11.11 -24.54
C ASN A 122 2.13 12.54 -23.97
N SER A 123 1.59 12.73 -22.77
CA SER A 123 1.52 14.05 -22.12
C SER A 123 2.89 14.64 -21.80
N TYR A 124 3.86 13.79 -21.52
CA TYR A 124 5.22 14.22 -21.15
C TYR A 124 6.26 14.07 -22.25
N GLN A 125 5.84 13.82 -23.51
CA GLN A 125 6.77 13.66 -24.65
C GLN A 125 7.76 14.82 -24.82
N LEU A 126 7.32 16.06 -24.62
CA LEU A 126 8.19 17.24 -24.78
C LEU A 126 9.26 17.30 -23.69
N ASP A 127 8.88 17.06 -22.42
CA ASP A 127 9.85 17.02 -21.32
C ASP A 127 10.89 15.93 -21.53
N LEU A 128 10.44 14.73 -21.93
CA LEU A 128 11.32 13.59 -22.22
C LEU A 128 12.27 13.89 -23.39
N LYS A 129 11.78 14.50 -24.45
CA LYS A 129 12.60 14.93 -25.61
C LYS A 129 13.66 15.94 -25.21
N TYR A 130 13.36 16.87 -24.32
CA TYR A 130 14.30 17.90 -23.87
C TYR A 130 15.38 17.34 -22.95
N ARG A 131 15.07 16.26 -22.18
CA ARG A 131 16.00 15.70 -21.18
C ARG A 131 16.82 14.53 -21.70
N TYR A 132 16.30 13.76 -22.66
CA TYR A 132 16.90 12.48 -23.07
C TYR A 132 17.07 12.39 -24.57
N GLU A 133 18.31 12.18 -25.00
CA GLU A 133 18.63 11.93 -26.40
C GLU A 133 18.25 10.49 -26.78
N GLY A 134 17.74 10.30 -27.99
CA GLY A 134 17.50 8.97 -28.56
C GLY A 134 16.51 8.09 -27.77
N ASN A 135 15.59 8.67 -27.01
CA ASN A 135 14.64 7.94 -26.16
C ASN A 135 15.31 7.06 -25.09
N ASN A 136 16.49 7.45 -24.61
CA ASN A 136 17.25 6.73 -23.57
C ASN A 136 16.71 7.02 -22.16
N TYR A 137 15.49 6.61 -21.91
CA TYR A 137 14.82 6.70 -20.60
C TYR A 137 14.01 5.43 -20.30
N SER A 138 13.79 5.14 -19.01
CA SER A 138 12.94 4.05 -18.55
C SER A 138 11.48 4.31 -18.90
N LYS A 139 10.81 3.34 -19.49
CA LYS A 139 9.41 3.42 -19.94
C LYS A 139 8.46 2.80 -18.91
N LEU A 140 7.18 3.15 -19.02
CA LEU A 140 6.10 2.45 -18.32
C LEU A 140 5.65 1.25 -19.15
N LYS A 141 5.76 0.05 -18.59
CA LYS A 141 5.20 -1.19 -19.15
C LYS A 141 3.92 -1.53 -18.40
N CYS A 142 2.79 -1.21 -19.02
CA CYS A 142 1.50 -1.34 -18.37
C CYS A 142 0.80 -2.65 -18.78
N ILE A 143 0.42 -3.44 -17.77
CA ILE A 143 -0.05 -4.82 -17.88
C ILE A 143 -1.38 -4.93 -17.15
N ASN A 144 -2.43 -5.42 -17.83
CA ASN A 144 -3.70 -5.72 -17.15
C ASN A 144 -3.57 -6.96 -16.29
N PHE A 145 -4.28 -7.01 -15.17
CA PHE A 145 -4.27 -8.20 -14.29
C PHE A 145 -4.68 -9.49 -14.98
N SER A 146 -5.55 -9.42 -15.99
CA SER A 146 -5.93 -10.59 -16.80
C SER A 146 -4.79 -11.18 -17.65
N GLU A 147 -3.67 -10.49 -17.78
CA GLU A 147 -2.51 -10.86 -18.58
C GLU A 147 -1.32 -11.31 -17.73
N ILE A 148 -1.46 -11.30 -16.39
CA ILE A 148 -0.37 -11.69 -15.50
C ILE A 148 -0.19 -13.21 -15.54
N SER A 149 0.97 -13.66 -16.03
CA SER A 149 1.48 -15.00 -15.75
C SER A 149 2.11 -14.97 -14.35
N ILE A 150 1.87 -15.99 -13.54
CA ILE A 150 2.50 -16.16 -12.22
C ILE A 150 4.01 -16.04 -12.41
N ASN A 151 4.59 -14.99 -11.88
CA ASN A 151 6.02 -14.73 -12.02
C ASN A 151 6.74 -15.26 -10.77
N ASN A 152 7.92 -15.85 -10.95
CA ASN A 152 8.77 -16.42 -9.89
C ASN A 152 9.47 -15.33 -9.05
N ASN A 153 8.85 -14.20 -8.83
CA ASN A 153 9.35 -13.16 -7.93
C ASN A 153 9.31 -13.70 -6.50
N LYS A 154 10.31 -13.35 -5.71
CA LYS A 154 10.38 -13.75 -4.30
C LYS A 154 9.17 -13.24 -3.51
N ILE A 155 8.66 -12.03 -3.86
CA ILE A 155 7.40 -11.50 -3.35
C ILE A 155 6.28 -11.86 -4.33
N LEU A 156 5.39 -12.75 -3.93
CA LEU A 156 4.24 -13.14 -4.75
C LEU A 156 3.07 -12.20 -4.47
N VAL A 157 2.64 -11.43 -5.48
CA VAL A 157 1.46 -10.56 -5.41
C VAL A 157 0.34 -11.17 -6.27
N THR A 158 -0.75 -11.54 -5.62
CA THR A 158 -1.94 -12.11 -6.29
C THR A 158 -3.09 -11.12 -6.20
N PRO A 159 -3.51 -10.50 -7.32
CA PRO A 159 -4.70 -9.65 -7.34
C PRO A 159 -5.96 -10.49 -7.19
N PHE A 160 -6.96 -9.96 -6.50
CA PHE A 160 -8.31 -10.51 -6.45
C PHE A 160 -9.33 -9.38 -6.55
N THR A 161 -10.45 -9.62 -7.21
CA THR A 161 -11.52 -8.63 -7.33
C THR A 161 -12.14 -8.35 -5.97
N ASN A 162 -12.49 -7.09 -5.73
CA ASN A 162 -13.28 -6.67 -4.57
C ASN A 162 -14.58 -5.97 -5.03
N ASP A 163 -15.33 -5.37 -4.12
CA ASP A 163 -16.60 -4.69 -4.41
C ASP A 163 -16.49 -3.21 -4.01
N HIS A 164 -16.25 -2.35 -4.97
CA HIS A 164 -16.20 -0.90 -4.75
C HIS A 164 -17.44 -0.17 -5.34
N GLY A 165 -18.58 -0.77 -5.17
CA GLY A 165 -19.87 -0.21 -5.61
C GLY A 165 -19.97 -0.08 -7.13
N HIS A 166 -19.92 1.15 -7.65
CA HIS A 166 -20.03 1.41 -9.09
C HIS A 166 -18.68 1.43 -9.83
N VAL A 167 -17.58 1.13 -9.14
CA VAL A 167 -16.26 1.04 -9.74
C VAL A 167 -16.03 -0.38 -10.24
N ASP A 168 -16.20 -0.56 -11.54
CA ASP A 168 -15.84 -1.80 -12.19
C ASP A 168 -14.33 -2.01 -12.12
N ASN A 169 -13.90 -3.26 -11.94
CA ASN A 169 -12.47 -3.62 -11.91
C ASN A 169 -11.67 -2.97 -10.76
N SER A 170 -12.18 -3.06 -9.54
CA SER A 170 -11.43 -2.78 -8.32
C SER A 170 -10.86 -4.07 -7.73
N TYR A 171 -9.64 -3.99 -7.16
CA TYR A 171 -8.87 -5.15 -6.71
C TYR A 171 -8.27 -4.92 -5.33
N GLY A 172 -8.20 -6.02 -4.56
CA GLY A 172 -7.29 -6.18 -3.45
C GLY A 172 -6.11 -7.06 -3.84
N PHE A 173 -5.14 -7.18 -2.94
CA PHE A 173 -3.93 -7.97 -3.18
C PHE A 173 -3.64 -8.89 -2.01
N LYS A 174 -3.35 -10.17 -2.32
CA LYS A 174 -2.70 -11.08 -1.38
C LYS A 174 -1.22 -11.12 -1.70
N ILE A 175 -0.38 -10.84 -0.71
CA ILE A 175 1.06 -10.72 -0.85
C ILE A 175 1.67 -11.77 0.06
N LEU A 176 2.50 -12.62 -0.53
CA LEU A 176 3.19 -13.70 0.17
C LEU A 176 4.71 -13.54 0.00
N PHE A 177 5.42 -13.74 1.07
CA PHE A 177 6.88 -13.85 1.09
C PHE A 177 7.29 -14.84 2.18
N ASN A 178 7.94 -15.93 1.79
CA ASN A 178 8.21 -17.08 2.67
C ASN A 178 6.90 -17.54 3.35
N ASP A 179 6.88 -17.59 4.68
CA ASP A 179 5.74 -17.96 5.51
C ASP A 179 4.83 -16.76 5.89
N LYS A 180 5.17 -15.55 5.46
CA LYS A 180 4.46 -14.31 5.81
C LYS A 180 3.40 -13.96 4.78
N SER A 181 2.28 -13.43 5.24
CA SER A 181 1.14 -13.07 4.41
C SER A 181 0.55 -11.71 4.77
N ILE A 182 0.34 -10.90 3.75
CA ILE A 182 -0.34 -9.61 3.84
C ILE A 182 -1.54 -9.64 2.91
N VAL A 183 -2.68 -9.11 3.36
CA VAL A 183 -3.81 -8.83 2.49
C VAL A 183 -4.11 -7.33 2.53
N TYR A 184 -4.14 -6.70 1.35
CA TYR A 184 -4.58 -5.34 1.14
C TYR A 184 -5.95 -5.37 0.48
N SER A 185 -6.94 -4.72 1.10
CA SER A 185 -8.32 -4.76 0.61
C SER A 185 -8.53 -3.96 -0.68
N GLY A 186 -7.70 -2.93 -0.96
CA GLY A 186 -8.12 -1.84 -1.84
C GLY A 186 -9.34 -1.13 -1.27
N ASP A 187 -9.95 -0.22 -2.04
CA ASP A 187 -11.22 0.39 -1.69
C ASP A 187 -12.36 -0.58 -1.97
N THR A 188 -13.20 -0.84 -0.96
CA THR A 188 -14.23 -1.89 -1.06
C THR A 188 -15.33 -1.73 -0.01
N THR A 189 -16.53 -2.15 -0.31
CA THR A 189 -17.51 -2.50 0.71
C THR A 189 -17.26 -3.92 1.23
N LEU A 190 -18.18 -4.53 1.96
CA LEU A 190 -18.04 -5.91 2.45
C LEU A 190 -17.89 -6.89 1.29
N SER A 191 -16.69 -7.36 1.03
CA SER A 191 -16.34 -8.25 -0.07
C SER A 191 -16.06 -9.68 0.40
N LYS A 192 -16.70 -10.66 -0.24
CA LYS A 192 -16.43 -12.09 0.02
C LYS A 192 -14.99 -12.47 -0.35
N ASN A 193 -14.44 -11.86 -1.40
CA ASN A 193 -13.08 -12.14 -1.84
C ASN A 193 -12.04 -11.62 -0.85
N VAL A 194 -12.25 -10.43 -0.26
CA VAL A 194 -11.41 -9.95 0.83
C VAL A 194 -11.46 -10.93 2.00
N VAL A 195 -12.66 -11.33 2.43
CA VAL A 195 -12.83 -12.30 3.52
C VAL A 195 -12.10 -13.62 3.24
N ASN A 196 -12.24 -14.17 2.03
CA ASN A 196 -11.62 -15.44 1.68
C ASN A 196 -10.07 -15.38 1.66
N ASN A 197 -9.51 -14.26 1.16
CA ASN A 197 -8.06 -14.10 1.09
C ASN A 197 -7.44 -13.74 2.45
N ALA A 198 -8.19 -13.08 3.35
CA ALA A 198 -7.69 -12.57 4.62
C ALA A 198 -7.77 -13.56 5.79
N LYS A 199 -8.31 -14.77 5.60
CA LYS A 199 -8.39 -15.79 6.67
C LYS A 199 -7.01 -16.15 7.21
N GLY A 200 -6.79 -15.86 8.51
CA GLY A 200 -5.55 -16.20 9.21
C GLY A 200 -4.30 -15.47 8.70
N THR A 201 -4.45 -14.41 7.91
CA THR A 201 -3.31 -13.63 7.42
C THR A 201 -2.55 -12.97 8.56
N ASP A 202 -1.23 -12.76 8.40
CA ASP A 202 -0.43 -12.05 9.40
C ASP A 202 -0.88 -10.59 9.50
N ILE A 203 -1.02 -9.89 8.37
CA ILE A 203 -1.51 -8.52 8.32
C ILE A 203 -2.68 -8.37 7.35
N LEU A 204 -3.78 -7.82 7.84
CA LEU A 204 -4.86 -7.29 7.01
C LEU A 204 -4.78 -5.77 6.99
N ILE A 205 -4.49 -5.18 5.83
CA ILE A 205 -4.59 -3.74 5.57
C ILE A 205 -5.95 -3.50 4.93
N HIS A 206 -6.84 -2.77 5.62
CA HIS A 206 -8.22 -2.60 5.18
C HIS A 206 -8.65 -1.13 5.22
N GLU A 207 -9.36 -0.68 4.20
CA GLU A 207 -9.98 0.65 4.20
C GLU A 207 -11.13 0.73 5.20
N ILE A 208 -11.55 1.94 5.57
CA ILE A 208 -12.67 2.16 6.49
C ILE A 208 -13.39 3.48 6.21
N ILE A 209 -14.71 3.45 6.22
CA ILE A 209 -15.54 4.65 6.30
C ILE A 209 -16.31 4.69 7.61
N ALA A 210 -16.28 5.84 8.27
CA ALA A 210 -17.09 6.07 9.45
C ALA A 210 -17.68 7.49 9.46
N THR A 211 -18.91 7.61 9.96
CA THR A 211 -19.61 8.89 10.02
C THR A 211 -20.55 8.95 11.20
N SER A 212 -20.77 10.13 11.75
CA SER A 212 -21.87 10.33 12.68
C SER A 212 -23.22 10.29 11.93
N LYS A 213 -24.25 9.78 12.61
CA LYS A 213 -25.61 9.71 12.05
C LYS A 213 -26.08 11.07 11.50
N LYS A 214 -25.87 12.14 12.28
CA LYS A 214 -26.23 13.52 11.91
C LYS A 214 -25.61 13.94 10.57
N VAL A 215 -24.32 13.63 10.34
CA VAL A 215 -23.62 13.95 9.09
C VAL A 215 -24.13 13.14 7.93
N LEU A 216 -24.38 11.85 8.15
CA LEU A 216 -24.89 10.95 7.10
C LEU A 216 -26.31 11.32 6.64
N ASP A 217 -27.21 11.62 7.60
CA ASP A 217 -28.60 11.95 7.32
C ASP A 217 -28.76 13.26 6.52
N ASN A 218 -27.85 14.21 6.74
CA ASN A 218 -27.86 15.53 6.10
C ASN A 218 -27.06 15.60 4.78
N ASN A 219 -26.42 14.52 4.34
CA ASN A 219 -25.56 14.57 3.15
C ASN A 219 -25.83 13.43 2.15
N LYS A 220 -26.63 13.75 1.12
CA LYS A 220 -26.99 12.77 0.05
C LYS A 220 -25.76 12.23 -0.71
N LYS A 221 -24.74 13.07 -0.95
CA LYS A 221 -23.51 12.65 -1.64
C LYS A 221 -22.72 11.67 -0.79
N LEU A 222 -22.59 11.95 0.51
CA LEU A 222 -21.89 11.07 1.45
C LEU A 222 -22.57 9.70 1.55
N ARG A 223 -23.90 9.63 1.45
CA ARG A 223 -24.61 8.33 1.44
C ARG A 223 -24.22 7.44 0.27
N LYS A 224 -23.88 8.02 -0.90
CA LYS A 224 -23.38 7.24 -2.05
C LYS A 224 -21.97 6.71 -1.76
N VAL A 225 -21.07 7.58 -1.27
CA VAL A 225 -19.70 7.20 -0.88
C VAL A 225 -19.74 6.11 0.20
N PHE A 226 -20.62 6.27 1.21
CA PHE A 226 -20.76 5.33 2.32
C PHE A 226 -21.16 3.91 1.86
N LYS A 227 -21.89 3.79 0.75
CA LYS A 227 -22.29 2.49 0.17
C LYS A 227 -21.16 1.78 -0.57
N SER A 228 -20.13 2.51 -0.99
CA SER A 228 -19.00 1.97 -1.77
C SER A 228 -17.78 1.64 -0.91
N HIS A 229 -17.86 1.88 0.40
CA HIS A 229 -16.76 1.65 1.35
C HIS A 229 -17.22 0.83 2.55
N THR A 230 -16.28 0.22 3.25
CA THR A 230 -16.54 -0.64 4.40
C THR A 230 -16.79 0.17 5.67
N ASN A 231 -17.98 0.07 6.24
CA ASN A 231 -18.33 0.72 7.49
C ASN A 231 -17.94 -0.12 8.72
N ILE A 232 -18.07 0.47 9.93
CA ILE A 232 -17.69 -0.17 11.21
C ILE A 232 -18.35 -1.55 11.40
N ASN A 233 -19.65 -1.68 11.12
CA ASN A 233 -20.35 -2.96 11.27
C ASN A 233 -19.86 -4.02 10.28
N GLN A 234 -19.48 -3.59 9.08
CA GLN A 234 -18.95 -4.48 8.05
C GLN A 234 -17.53 -4.93 8.37
N ILE A 235 -16.65 -4.01 8.81
CA ILE A 235 -15.29 -4.40 9.19
C ILE A 235 -15.29 -5.35 10.40
N ILE A 236 -16.16 -5.17 11.38
CA ILE A 236 -16.32 -6.11 12.49
C ILE A 236 -16.67 -7.52 11.98
N LYS A 237 -17.55 -7.65 10.96
CA LYS A 237 -17.86 -8.94 10.34
C LYS A 237 -16.64 -9.55 9.67
N VAL A 238 -15.87 -8.75 8.92
CA VAL A 238 -14.62 -9.19 8.28
C VAL A 238 -13.66 -9.73 9.34
N LEU A 239 -13.39 -8.95 10.39
CA LEU A 239 -12.42 -9.28 11.42
C LEU A 239 -12.80 -10.54 12.21
N ASN A 240 -14.06 -10.69 12.61
CA ASN A 240 -14.53 -11.88 13.30
C ASN A 240 -14.45 -13.16 12.43
N THR A 241 -14.57 -13.01 11.13
CA THR A 241 -14.49 -14.14 10.17
C THR A 241 -13.05 -14.48 9.83
N CYS A 242 -12.21 -13.46 9.57
CA CYS A 242 -10.85 -13.67 9.07
C CYS A 242 -9.83 -13.91 10.18
N LYS A 243 -10.01 -13.29 11.35
CA LYS A 243 -9.12 -13.37 12.52
C LYS A 243 -7.65 -13.14 12.13
N PRO A 244 -7.30 -12.02 11.47
CA PRO A 244 -5.92 -11.70 11.15
C PRO A 244 -5.12 -11.49 12.44
N LYS A 245 -3.79 -11.71 12.41
CA LYS A 245 -2.94 -11.47 13.58
C LYS A 245 -2.86 -9.97 13.91
N LEU A 246 -2.81 -9.13 12.87
CA LEU A 246 -2.87 -7.66 13.00
C LEU A 246 -3.75 -7.09 11.90
N THR A 247 -4.64 -6.16 12.26
CA THR A 247 -5.39 -5.34 11.30
C THR A 247 -4.89 -3.91 11.32
N ILE A 248 -4.65 -3.36 10.14
CA ILE A 248 -4.25 -1.97 9.94
C ILE A 248 -5.33 -1.28 9.13
N LEU A 249 -6.05 -0.36 9.74
CA LEU A 249 -7.03 0.47 9.06
C LEU A 249 -6.31 1.57 8.29
N ASN A 250 -6.50 1.59 6.98
CA ASN A 250 -5.87 2.51 6.05
C ASN A 250 -6.93 3.26 5.25
N HIS A 251 -6.57 4.30 4.50
CA HIS A 251 -7.54 5.04 3.65
C HIS A 251 -8.84 5.37 4.41
N ALA A 252 -8.71 5.99 5.58
CA ALA A 252 -9.82 6.20 6.49
C ALA A 252 -10.66 7.44 6.11
N LEU A 253 -11.89 7.19 5.65
CA LEU A 253 -12.86 8.25 5.33
C LEU A 253 -13.71 8.57 6.57
N LEU A 254 -13.24 9.50 7.39
CA LEU A 254 -13.89 9.88 8.66
C LEU A 254 -14.67 11.19 8.52
N PHE A 255 -15.96 11.16 8.87
CA PHE A 255 -16.88 12.29 8.74
C PHE A 255 -17.60 12.57 10.05
N GLY A 256 -17.14 13.56 10.80
CA GLY A 256 -17.70 13.93 12.11
C GLY A 256 -17.45 12.91 13.21
N VAL A 257 -16.45 12.04 13.02
CA VAL A 257 -15.90 11.07 13.97
C VAL A 257 -14.38 10.99 13.80
N ASN A 258 -13.66 10.46 14.80
CA ASN A 258 -12.21 10.28 14.76
C ASN A 258 -11.80 8.81 14.84
N GLU A 259 -10.50 8.53 14.75
CA GLU A 259 -9.92 7.19 14.82
C GLU A 259 -10.22 6.50 16.15
N GLU A 260 -10.15 7.22 17.26
CA GLU A 260 -10.45 6.68 18.61
C GLU A 260 -11.89 6.17 18.70
N TYR A 261 -12.84 6.92 18.12
CA TYR A 261 -14.24 6.48 18.03
C TYR A 261 -14.34 5.15 17.30
N VAL A 262 -13.71 5.02 16.13
CA VAL A 262 -13.75 3.80 15.31
C VAL A 262 -13.15 2.61 16.07
N LEU A 263 -11.95 2.78 16.65
CA LEU A 263 -11.30 1.71 17.42
C LEU A 263 -12.14 1.27 18.62
N ARG A 264 -12.74 2.22 19.35
CA ARG A 264 -13.63 1.93 20.48
C ARG A 264 -14.86 1.12 20.03
N GLU A 265 -15.50 1.50 18.91
CA GLU A 265 -16.66 0.76 18.40
C GLU A 265 -16.30 -0.66 17.94
N ILE A 266 -15.16 -0.82 17.26
CA ILE A 266 -14.65 -2.15 16.86
C ILE A 266 -14.38 -3.01 18.10
N LYS A 267 -13.72 -2.46 19.13
CA LYS A 267 -13.34 -3.18 20.35
C LYS A 267 -14.52 -3.72 21.14
N LYS A 268 -15.73 -3.16 20.99
CA LYS A 268 -16.95 -3.70 21.61
C LYS A 268 -17.31 -5.10 21.11
N SER A 269 -16.88 -5.49 19.92
CA SER A 269 -17.31 -6.72 19.23
C SER A 269 -16.15 -7.54 18.64
N TYR A 270 -14.91 -7.06 18.76
CA TYR A 270 -13.72 -7.76 18.29
C TYR A 270 -12.53 -7.49 19.21
N SER A 271 -11.90 -8.55 19.72
CA SER A 271 -10.81 -8.48 20.70
C SER A 271 -9.41 -8.53 20.08
N GLY A 272 -9.28 -8.75 18.76
CA GLY A 272 -7.98 -8.80 18.08
C GLY A 272 -7.32 -7.43 17.93
N ASN A 273 -6.07 -7.45 17.47
CA ASN A 273 -5.27 -6.24 17.31
C ASN A 273 -5.71 -5.42 16.10
N VAL A 274 -6.13 -4.17 16.34
CA VAL A 274 -6.52 -3.21 15.28
C VAL A 274 -5.87 -1.86 15.56
N ILE A 275 -5.18 -1.33 14.57
CA ILE A 275 -4.56 0.00 14.63
C ILE A 275 -4.88 0.80 13.35
N PHE A 276 -4.68 2.10 13.38
CA PHE A 276 -4.66 2.93 12.18
C PHE A 276 -3.25 3.07 11.63
N SER A 277 -3.13 3.09 10.31
CA SER A 277 -1.89 3.47 9.63
C SER A 277 -1.61 4.96 9.80
N LYS A 278 -0.32 5.29 9.75
CA LYS A 278 0.18 6.68 9.67
C LYS A 278 1.19 6.77 8.55
N ASP A 279 1.29 7.94 7.94
CA ASP A 279 2.34 8.18 6.97
C ASP A 279 3.71 7.90 7.61
N LEU A 280 4.58 7.21 6.89
CA LEU A 280 5.91 6.77 7.32
C LEU A 280 5.92 5.75 8.46
N MET A 281 4.78 5.19 8.84
CA MET A 281 4.75 4.00 9.69
C MET A 281 5.32 2.81 8.91
N SER A 282 6.25 2.11 9.52
CA SER A 282 6.88 0.91 8.96
C SER A 282 6.71 -0.28 9.88
N ILE A 283 6.58 -1.45 9.30
CA ILE A 283 6.37 -2.70 10.02
C ILE A 283 7.29 -3.76 9.44
N ASP A 284 8.12 -4.34 10.29
CA ASP A 284 8.88 -5.54 9.98
C ASP A 284 8.11 -6.78 10.41
N LEU A 285 7.81 -7.66 9.46
CA LEU A 285 7.19 -8.94 9.72
C LEU A 285 8.26 -9.98 10.01
N GLY A 286 8.61 -10.14 11.30
CA GLY A 286 9.46 -11.18 11.84
C GLY A 286 8.64 -12.21 12.63
N GLU A 287 9.26 -12.87 13.60
CA GLU A 287 8.55 -13.69 14.59
C GLU A 287 7.63 -12.81 15.44
N GLU A 288 8.11 -11.62 15.83
CA GLU A 288 7.31 -10.53 16.40
C GLU A 288 7.25 -9.38 15.38
N HIS A 289 6.07 -8.72 15.29
CA HIS A 289 5.89 -7.57 14.40
C HIS A 289 6.44 -6.31 15.07
N ASN A 290 7.52 -5.76 14.53
CA ASN A 290 8.08 -4.50 15.00
C ASN A 290 7.48 -3.33 14.23
N ILE A 291 6.81 -2.42 14.93
CA ILE A 291 6.18 -1.22 14.35
C ILE A 291 7.02 0.00 14.74
N PHE A 292 7.44 0.77 13.76
CA PHE A 292 8.23 1.99 13.97
C PHE A 292 7.88 3.08 12.97
N ASN A 293 8.29 4.32 13.24
CA ASN A 293 8.12 5.44 12.32
C ASN A 293 9.46 5.81 11.71
N ILE A 294 9.52 5.92 10.37
CA ILE A 294 10.69 6.34 9.62
C ILE A 294 10.56 7.83 9.34
N GLY A 295 11.61 8.60 9.52
CA GLY A 295 11.66 10.00 9.04
C GLY A 295 11.13 11.04 10.02
N LYS A 296 11.54 10.95 11.28
CA LYS A 296 11.52 12.10 12.19
C LYS A 296 12.82 12.90 12.06
#